data_0df7c7644f49999b053089f6d36449c2
#
_entry.id   0df7c7644f49999b053089f6d36449c2
#
_cell.length_a   1.000
_cell.length_b   1.000
_cell.length_c   1.000
_cell.angle_alpha   90.00
_cell.angle_beta   90.00
_cell.angle_gamma   90.00
#
_symmetry.space_group_name_H-M   'P 1'
#
loop_
_entity.id
_entity.type
_entity.pdbx_description
1 polymer ?
#
loop_
_entity_poly.entity_id
_entity_poly.type
_entity_poly.pdbx_seq_one_letter_code
_entity_poly.pdbx_strand_id
1 'polypeptide(L)'
;MRQQPLLELADCRVIVAASHQAADQLQARVSIAVVDSGGHLLLLERRDGASPASSEAAVAKARMAALNAKPTAALEASINGTRPALLQLAGLLGQPAAAMAGGLPILHNGTCLGAVGVSGMTPDIDCAIADAGVAALP
;
A
#
# COMPACT_ATOMS: atom_id res chain seq x y z
N MET A 1 -2.47 3.41 -28.60
CA MET A 1 -2.79 2.88 -27.26
C MET A 1 -1.50 2.46 -26.57
N ARG A 2 -1.38 2.77 -25.29
CA ARG A 2 -0.24 2.32 -24.49
C ARG A 2 -0.48 0.90 -24.00
N GLN A 3 0.59 0.13 -23.91
CA GLN A 3 0.59 -1.18 -23.28
C GLN A 3 1.32 -1.08 -21.95
N GLN A 4 0.89 -1.82 -20.95
CA GLN A 4 1.56 -1.92 -19.67
C GLN A 4 1.47 -3.35 -19.13
N PRO A 5 2.49 -3.81 -18.41
CA PRO A 5 2.40 -5.09 -17.72
C PRO A 5 1.34 -5.02 -16.62
N LEU A 6 0.82 -6.20 -16.27
CA LEU A 6 -0.11 -6.38 -15.16
C LEU A 6 0.55 -7.20 -14.07
N LEU A 7 0.21 -6.91 -12.82
CA LEU A 7 0.61 -7.76 -11.70
C LEU A 7 -0.15 -9.08 -11.77
N GLU A 8 0.59 -10.18 -11.67
CA GLU A 8 0.03 -11.50 -11.49
C GLU A 8 0.05 -11.90 -10.02
N LEU A 9 -0.69 -12.93 -9.65
CA LEU A 9 -0.70 -13.40 -8.27
C LEU A 9 0.69 -13.85 -7.80
N ALA A 10 1.51 -14.38 -8.71
CA ALA A 10 2.90 -14.76 -8.40
C ALA A 10 3.72 -13.54 -7.97
N ASP A 11 3.56 -12.39 -8.63
CA ASP A 11 4.23 -11.14 -8.26
C ASP A 11 3.78 -10.69 -6.86
N CYS A 12 2.47 -10.75 -6.62
CA CYS A 12 1.91 -10.38 -5.32
C CYS A 12 2.48 -11.25 -4.19
N ARG A 13 2.66 -12.54 -4.43
CA ARG A 13 3.23 -13.46 -3.45
C ARG A 13 4.70 -13.15 -3.15
N VAL A 14 5.47 -12.74 -4.14
CA VAL A 14 6.86 -12.30 -3.95
C VAL A 14 6.89 -11.05 -3.07
N ILE A 15 6.05 -10.08 -3.37
CA ILE A 15 5.92 -8.83 -2.59
C ILE A 15 5.57 -9.14 -1.14
N VAL A 16 4.50 -9.89 -0.93
CA VAL A 16 3.98 -10.18 0.41
C VAL A 16 4.97 -11.00 1.23
N ALA A 17 5.66 -11.97 0.61
CA ALA A 17 6.70 -12.74 1.28
C ALA A 17 7.85 -11.85 1.78
N ALA A 18 8.31 -10.90 0.98
CA ALA A 18 9.35 -9.95 1.37
C ALA A 18 8.88 -9.01 2.48
N SER A 19 7.62 -8.56 2.42
CA SER A 19 7.02 -7.75 3.48
C SER A 19 6.91 -8.53 4.79
N HIS A 20 6.51 -9.80 4.75
CA HIS A 20 6.51 -10.66 5.94
C HIS A 20 7.89 -10.83 6.55
N GLN A 21 8.93 -11.01 5.72
CA GLN A 21 10.29 -11.12 6.20
C GLN A 21 10.73 -9.84 6.94
N ALA A 22 10.43 -8.67 6.37
CA ALA A 22 10.71 -7.40 7.03
C ALA A 22 9.91 -7.26 8.34
N ALA A 23 8.65 -7.68 8.34
CA ALA A 23 7.82 -7.67 9.54
C ALA A 23 8.37 -8.59 10.64
N ASP A 24 8.91 -9.75 10.28
CA ASP A 24 9.57 -10.65 11.24
C ASP A 24 10.76 -9.97 11.89
N GLN A 25 11.62 -9.31 11.10
CA GLN A 25 12.79 -8.60 11.61
C GLN A 25 12.41 -7.45 12.55
N LEU A 26 11.29 -6.79 12.30
CA LEU A 26 10.79 -5.67 13.10
C LEU A 26 9.83 -6.12 14.21
N GLN A 27 9.56 -7.43 14.31
CA GLN A 27 8.57 -7.99 15.25
C GLN A 27 7.21 -7.29 15.13
N ALA A 28 6.80 -7.01 13.89
CA ALA A 28 5.63 -6.22 13.60
C ALA A 28 4.38 -7.10 13.40
N ARG A 29 3.25 -6.65 13.93
CA ARG A 29 1.94 -7.26 13.77
C ARG A 29 1.12 -6.41 12.83
N VAL A 30 1.19 -6.74 11.55
CA VAL A 30 0.61 -5.93 10.48
C VAL A 30 -0.23 -6.79 9.54
N SER A 31 -1.10 -6.13 8.79
CA SER A 31 -1.71 -6.64 7.56
C SER A 31 -0.98 -6.05 6.36
N ILE A 32 -0.86 -6.85 5.31
CA ILE A 32 -0.18 -6.51 4.07
C ILE A 32 -1.15 -6.76 2.93
N ALA A 33 -1.41 -5.75 2.12
CA ALA A 33 -2.32 -5.83 0.98
C ALA A 33 -1.60 -5.45 -0.32
N VAL A 34 -1.95 -6.10 -1.41
CA VAL A 34 -1.54 -5.72 -2.76
C VAL A 34 -2.80 -5.51 -3.59
N VAL A 35 -2.86 -4.37 -4.26
CA VAL A 35 -3.94 -4.02 -5.19
C VAL A 35 -3.37 -3.79 -6.59
N ASP A 36 -4.22 -3.91 -7.62
CA ASP A 36 -3.85 -3.59 -8.99
C ASP A 36 -3.88 -2.07 -9.25
N SER A 37 -3.62 -1.66 -10.49
CA SER A 37 -3.59 -0.25 -10.87
C SER A 37 -4.94 0.46 -10.76
N GLY A 38 -6.04 -0.29 -10.73
CA GLY A 38 -7.39 0.24 -10.48
C GLY A 38 -7.80 0.23 -9.01
N GLY A 39 -6.90 -0.17 -8.12
CA GLY A 39 -7.18 -0.25 -6.69
C GLY A 39 -7.93 -1.51 -6.25
N HIS A 40 -8.07 -2.50 -7.13
CA HIS A 40 -8.76 -3.76 -6.82
C HIS A 40 -7.83 -4.72 -6.10
N LEU A 41 -8.36 -5.37 -5.06
CA LEU A 41 -7.58 -6.28 -4.22
C LEU A 41 -7.11 -7.51 -4.99
N LEU A 42 -5.81 -7.81 -4.90
CA LEU A 42 -5.20 -9.03 -5.45
C LEU A 42 -4.80 -10.01 -4.34
N LEU A 43 -4.24 -9.52 -3.23
CA LEU A 43 -3.80 -10.37 -2.13
C LEU A 43 -3.82 -9.57 -0.83
N LEU A 44 -4.35 -10.18 0.23
CA LEU A 44 -4.35 -9.61 1.58
C LEU A 44 -3.96 -10.70 2.56
N GLU A 45 -2.98 -10.42 3.41
CA GLU A 45 -2.62 -11.31 4.51
C GLU A 45 -2.53 -10.51 5.82
N ARG A 46 -3.30 -10.91 6.81
CA ARG A 46 -3.22 -10.37 8.17
C ARG A 46 -2.35 -11.30 9.01
N ARG A 47 -1.25 -10.76 9.53
CA ARG A 47 -0.38 -11.52 10.43
C ARG A 47 -1.09 -11.79 11.75
N ASP A 48 -0.73 -12.91 12.37
CA ASP A 48 -1.25 -13.25 13.69
C ASP A 48 -0.95 -12.13 14.69
N GLY A 49 -1.95 -11.76 15.45
CA GLY A 49 -1.85 -10.70 16.44
C GLY A 49 -2.06 -9.28 15.90
N ALA A 50 -2.17 -9.08 14.58
CA ALA A 50 -2.56 -7.80 14.03
C ALA A 50 -4.05 -7.53 14.29
N SER A 51 -4.40 -6.26 14.51
CA SER A 51 -5.80 -5.91 14.74
C SER A 51 -6.68 -6.23 13.52
N PRO A 52 -7.95 -6.59 13.70
CA PRO A 52 -8.87 -6.77 12.57
C PRO A 52 -8.96 -5.53 11.68
N ALA A 53 -8.94 -4.34 12.27
CA ALA A 53 -8.99 -3.07 11.54
C ALA A 53 -7.79 -2.89 10.60
N SER A 54 -6.64 -3.51 10.90
CA SER A 54 -5.43 -3.38 10.08
C SER A 54 -5.63 -3.92 8.66
N SER A 55 -6.48 -4.93 8.47
CA SER A 55 -6.80 -5.48 7.15
C SER A 55 -7.50 -4.42 6.28
N GLU A 56 -8.51 -3.76 6.83
CA GLU A 56 -9.24 -2.70 6.14
C GLU A 56 -8.33 -1.52 5.82
N ALA A 57 -7.53 -1.09 6.80
CA ALA A 57 -6.61 0.02 6.63
C ALA A 57 -5.50 -0.28 5.61
N ALA A 58 -4.96 -1.50 5.59
CA ALA A 58 -3.95 -1.90 4.62
C ALA A 58 -4.47 -1.82 3.19
N VAL A 59 -5.68 -2.32 2.95
CA VAL A 59 -6.33 -2.24 1.63
C VAL A 59 -6.60 -0.80 1.24
N ALA A 60 -7.11 0.02 2.18
CA ALA A 60 -7.40 1.43 1.93
C ALA A 60 -6.14 2.24 1.59
N LYS A 61 -5.04 1.99 2.29
CA LYS A 61 -3.73 2.62 2.00
C LYS A 61 -3.20 2.20 0.62
N ALA A 62 -3.27 0.90 0.30
CA ALA A 62 -2.86 0.39 -1.00
C ALA A 62 -3.67 1.04 -2.12
N ARG A 63 -4.98 1.12 -1.96
CA ARG A 63 -5.87 1.73 -2.95
C ARG A 63 -5.55 3.19 -3.18
N MET A 64 -5.34 3.97 -2.12
CA MET A 64 -4.96 5.38 -2.24
C MET A 64 -3.64 5.54 -2.99
N ALA A 65 -2.63 4.73 -2.66
CA ALA A 65 -1.33 4.79 -3.33
C ALA A 65 -1.42 4.41 -4.81
N ALA A 66 -2.19 3.38 -5.17
CA ALA A 66 -2.37 2.94 -6.55
C ALA A 66 -3.06 4.00 -7.40
N LEU A 67 -4.17 4.55 -6.91
CA LEU A 67 -5.00 5.48 -7.67
C LEU A 67 -4.35 6.85 -7.86
N ASN A 68 -3.40 7.22 -7.01
CA ASN A 68 -2.64 8.47 -7.12
C ASN A 68 -1.21 8.27 -7.64
N ALA A 69 -0.75 7.03 -7.77
CA ALA A 69 0.62 6.69 -8.13
C ALA A 69 1.65 7.39 -7.24
N LYS A 70 1.35 7.51 -5.94
CA LYS A 70 2.17 8.21 -4.95
C LYS A 70 2.16 7.48 -3.62
N PRO A 71 3.25 7.54 -2.84
CA PRO A 71 3.23 7.06 -1.45
C PRO A 71 2.18 7.82 -0.64
N THR A 72 1.42 7.10 0.18
CA THR A 72 0.43 7.73 1.06
C THR A 72 1.05 8.62 2.12
N ALA A 73 2.31 8.37 2.49
CA ALA A 73 3.07 9.26 3.38
C ALA A 73 3.21 10.68 2.81
N ALA A 74 3.39 10.80 1.48
CA ALA A 74 3.46 12.11 0.82
C ALA A 74 2.11 12.82 0.85
N LEU A 75 1.01 12.09 0.66
CA LEU A 75 -0.34 12.65 0.76
C LEU A 75 -0.65 13.10 2.19
N GLU A 76 -0.32 12.27 3.18
CA GLU A 76 -0.49 12.62 4.60
C GLU A 76 0.27 13.89 4.96
N ALA A 77 1.53 14.01 4.53
CA ALA A 77 2.34 15.20 4.76
C ALA A 77 1.72 16.45 4.11
N SER A 78 1.19 16.32 2.89
CA SER A 78 0.53 17.43 2.20
C SER A 78 -0.75 17.87 2.91
N ILE A 79 -1.56 16.92 3.38
CA ILE A 79 -2.81 17.18 4.12
C ILE A 79 -2.50 17.90 5.43
N ASN A 80 -1.47 17.45 6.14
CA ASN A 80 -1.05 18.05 7.42
C ASN A 80 -0.21 19.33 7.23
N GLY A 81 0.09 19.70 5.99
CA GLY A 81 0.87 20.89 5.64
C GLY A 81 0.04 21.91 4.89
N THR A 82 0.39 22.17 3.63
CA THR A 82 -0.20 23.25 2.82
C THR A 82 -1.46 22.88 2.05
N ARG A 83 -1.82 21.58 2.00
CA ARG A 83 -2.94 21.10 1.20
C ARG A 83 -3.93 20.22 2.00
N PRO A 84 -4.56 20.78 3.08
CA PRO A 84 -5.54 20.00 3.85
C PRO A 84 -6.77 19.60 3.01
N ALA A 85 -7.07 20.31 1.93
CA ALA A 85 -8.16 19.97 1.02
C ALA A 85 -8.01 18.57 0.38
N LEU A 86 -6.80 18.03 0.30
CA LEU A 86 -6.57 16.68 -0.23
C LEU A 86 -7.23 15.58 0.61
N LEU A 87 -7.63 15.88 1.84
CA LEU A 87 -8.41 14.92 2.65
C LEU A 87 -9.73 14.53 1.98
N GLN A 88 -10.28 15.40 1.13
CA GLN A 88 -11.50 15.13 0.39
C GLN A 88 -11.33 14.05 -0.68
N LEU A 89 -10.09 13.75 -1.08
CA LEU A 89 -9.79 12.81 -2.16
C LEU A 89 -10.35 11.41 -1.88
N ALA A 90 -10.27 10.96 -0.63
CA ALA A 90 -10.79 9.65 -0.24
C ALA A 90 -12.29 9.50 -0.56
N GLY A 91 -13.08 10.54 -0.30
CA GLY A 91 -14.53 10.55 -0.57
C GLY A 91 -14.87 10.55 -2.06
N LEU A 92 -13.95 10.98 -2.92
CA LEU A 92 -14.17 11.03 -4.37
C LEU A 92 -13.95 9.68 -5.06
N LEU A 93 -13.26 8.75 -4.40
CA LEU A 93 -12.83 7.50 -5.04
C LEU A 93 -13.90 6.41 -5.04
N GLY A 94 -15.02 6.61 -4.35
CA GLY A 94 -16.15 5.68 -4.35
C GLY A 94 -15.93 4.37 -3.61
N GLN A 95 -14.74 4.15 -3.07
CA GLN A 95 -14.37 2.98 -2.25
C GLN A 95 -13.46 3.46 -1.11
N PRO A 96 -13.40 2.71 0.01
CA PRO A 96 -12.53 3.09 1.12
C PRO A 96 -11.07 3.24 0.67
N ALA A 97 -10.51 4.42 0.92
CA ALA A 97 -9.12 4.76 0.63
C ALA A 97 -8.60 5.68 1.73
N ALA A 98 -7.33 5.53 2.09
CA ALA A 98 -6.75 6.23 3.23
C ALA A 98 -5.41 6.87 2.88
N ALA A 99 -5.30 8.17 3.18
CA ALA A 99 -4.08 8.95 2.98
C ALA A 99 -3.16 8.88 4.21
N MET A 100 -3.11 7.73 4.86
CA MET A 100 -2.21 7.46 5.99
C MET A 100 -0.96 6.73 5.48
N ALA A 101 0.21 7.09 6.01
CA ALA A 101 1.48 6.47 5.65
C ALA A 101 1.43 4.94 5.75
N GLY A 102 2.04 4.24 4.79
CA GLY A 102 2.05 2.78 4.69
C GLY A 102 1.58 2.23 3.35
N GLY A 103 1.07 3.08 2.46
CA GLY A 103 0.77 2.72 1.07
C GLY A 103 1.90 3.15 0.13
N LEU A 104 2.35 2.26 -0.74
CA LEU A 104 3.47 2.53 -1.65
C LEU A 104 3.13 2.01 -3.05
N PRO A 105 3.19 2.86 -4.10
CA PRO A 105 2.89 2.42 -5.46
C PRO A 105 3.99 1.49 -5.99
N ILE A 106 3.58 0.54 -6.83
CA ILE A 106 4.48 -0.33 -7.58
C ILE A 106 4.65 0.31 -8.95
N LEU A 107 5.83 0.86 -9.20
CA LEU A 107 6.14 1.54 -10.45
C LEU A 107 7.03 0.67 -11.33
N HIS A 108 6.70 0.62 -12.61
CA HIS A 108 7.53 -0.05 -13.63
C HIS A 108 7.68 0.91 -14.82
N ASN A 109 8.90 1.36 -15.06
CA ASN A 109 9.18 2.35 -16.12
C ASN A 109 8.24 3.57 -16.03
N GLY A 110 8.01 4.06 -14.81
CA GLY A 110 7.16 5.22 -14.56
C GLY A 110 5.65 4.96 -14.60
N THR A 111 5.24 3.73 -14.91
CA THR A 111 3.82 3.34 -14.92
C THR A 111 3.45 2.64 -13.62
N CYS A 112 2.35 3.06 -13.01
CA CYS A 112 1.85 2.44 -11.79
C CYS A 112 1.10 1.14 -12.13
N LEU A 113 1.59 0.02 -11.63
CA LEU A 113 0.98 -1.30 -11.82
C LEU A 113 0.03 -1.69 -10.70
N GLY A 114 0.10 -1.00 -9.59
CA GLY A 114 -0.65 -1.29 -8.38
C GLY A 114 0.05 -0.68 -7.17
N ALA A 115 -0.24 -1.20 -5.99
CA ALA A 115 0.37 -0.71 -4.76
C ALA A 115 0.37 -1.77 -3.66
N VAL A 116 1.27 -1.58 -2.72
CA VAL A 116 1.31 -2.31 -1.44
C VAL A 116 0.76 -1.39 -0.34
N GLY A 117 -0.03 -1.93 0.54
CA GLY A 117 -0.48 -1.24 1.75
C GLY A 117 -0.16 -2.07 2.98
N VAL A 118 0.40 -1.41 3.99
CA VAL A 118 0.75 -2.03 5.27
C VAL A 118 0.14 -1.20 6.40
N SER A 119 -0.48 -1.89 7.33
CA SER A 119 -1.11 -1.23 8.50
C SER A 119 -1.02 -2.12 9.74
N GLY A 120 -0.90 -1.50 10.90
CA GLY A 120 -0.95 -2.17 12.19
C GLY A 120 0.07 -1.69 13.21
N MET A 121 1.11 -0.98 12.79
CA MET A 121 2.17 -0.44 13.65
C MET A 121 2.24 1.09 13.53
N THR A 122 3.45 1.65 13.61
CA THR A 122 3.68 3.07 13.40
C THR A 122 3.86 3.37 11.91
N PRO A 123 3.69 4.65 11.48
CA PRO A 123 3.95 5.04 10.09
C PRO A 123 5.31 4.59 9.56
N ASP A 124 6.36 4.76 10.33
CA ASP A 124 7.72 4.40 9.91
C ASP A 124 7.89 2.89 9.71
N ILE A 125 7.33 2.09 10.61
CA ILE A 125 7.39 0.62 10.52
C ILE A 125 6.54 0.14 9.34
N ASP A 126 5.32 0.64 9.19
CA ASP A 126 4.42 0.27 8.10
C ASP A 126 5.06 0.60 6.74
N CYS A 127 5.67 1.78 6.61
CA CYS A 127 6.38 2.18 5.38
C CYS A 127 7.60 1.28 5.10
N ALA A 128 8.39 0.94 6.10
CA ALA A 128 9.56 0.07 5.93
C ALA A 128 9.16 -1.32 5.40
N ILE A 129 8.06 -1.86 5.90
CA ILE A 129 7.54 -3.17 5.46
C ILE A 129 7.00 -3.08 4.02
N ALA A 130 6.30 -2.00 3.68
CA ALA A 130 5.82 -1.78 2.31
C ALA A 130 7.00 -1.62 1.33
N ASP A 131 8.03 -0.87 1.70
CA ASP A 131 9.23 -0.68 0.90
C ASP A 131 9.93 -2.01 0.60
N ALA A 132 10.06 -2.87 1.60
CA ALA A 132 10.66 -4.20 1.43
C ALA A 132 9.89 -5.04 0.40
N GLY A 133 8.56 -4.96 0.42
CA GLY A 133 7.72 -5.67 -0.53
C GLY A 133 7.93 -5.19 -1.97
N VAL A 134 7.85 -3.87 -2.18
CA VAL A 134 8.03 -3.28 -3.53
C VAL A 134 9.44 -3.55 -4.07
N ALA A 135 10.46 -3.46 -3.21
CA ALA A 135 11.84 -3.71 -3.61
C ALA A 135 12.11 -5.15 -4.06
N ALA A 136 11.23 -6.10 -3.74
CA ALA A 136 11.39 -7.50 -4.11
C ALA A 136 11.04 -7.78 -5.57
N LEU A 137 10.31 -6.90 -6.25
CA LEU A 137 10.07 -7.02 -7.69
C LEU A 137 11.26 -6.49 -8.48
N PRO A 138 11.65 -7.18 -9.56
CA PRO A 138 12.75 -6.74 -10.41
C PRO A 138 12.43 -5.46 -11.19
#